data_4388a66b2d3169e749c5e42e2df86412
#
_entry.id   4388a66b2d3169e749c5e42e2df86412
#
_cell.length_a   1.000
_cell.length_b   1.000
_cell.length_c   1.000
_cell.angle_alpha   90.00
_cell.angle_beta   90.00
_cell.angle_gamma   90.00
#
_symmetry.space_group_name_H-M   'P 1'
#
loop_
_entity.id
_entity.type
_entity.pdbx_description
1 polymer ?
#
loop_
_entity_poly.entity_id
_entity_poly.type
_entity_poly.pdbx_seq_one_letter_code
_entity_poly.pdbx_strand_id
1 'polypeptide(L)'
;SKDWVGKKVIMDFGGTVFVGVATMVGLHRSGGTHGNIKVTGYSSTFLLESDHTCASWCNKSLSDIVKELTDKAGVQALVNPETKSKLEYECQYEETNFRFIQRLARQYQEWLYYDGQNLVFGKPQAGSTTKLTYGEELSVLDVCSQTLARPIKGSSYHSVNDQTYNGQSPDTAAGQNTLGQAAFDSSLALFTAPAIQRAEPRITNKGELDAYFQRKQQSDSAASNFITGESDCRILKVGSIIDVHTAIHTGIGIHVKNSIGTYIITEITHVAGMGDSYQNYFTALPSSIPTLPCPDVP
;
A
#
# COMPACT_ATOMS: atom_id res chain seq x y z
N SER A 1 -4.72 1.59 -34.84
CA SER A 1 -5.19 1.87 -33.45
C SER A 1 -5.96 0.71 -32.82
N LYS A 2 -6.65 -0.11 -33.60
CA LYS A 2 -7.41 -1.27 -33.08
C LYS A 2 -6.53 -2.35 -32.45
N ASP A 3 -5.28 -2.42 -32.84
CA ASP A 3 -4.36 -3.49 -32.39
C ASP A 3 -3.74 -3.26 -31.01
N TRP A 4 -3.97 -2.10 -30.38
CA TRP A 4 -3.36 -1.73 -29.11
C TRP A 4 -4.28 -1.94 -27.89
N VAL A 5 -5.60 -1.82 -28.09
CA VAL A 5 -6.56 -2.05 -26.99
C VAL A 5 -6.54 -3.52 -26.58
N GLY A 6 -6.47 -3.77 -25.29
CA GLY A 6 -6.35 -5.10 -24.68
C GLY A 6 -4.95 -5.70 -24.74
N LYS A 7 -3.95 -4.97 -25.24
CA LYS A 7 -2.57 -5.47 -25.30
C LYS A 7 -1.80 -5.13 -24.03
N LYS A 8 -0.86 -6.02 -23.69
CA LYS A 8 0.13 -5.77 -22.66
C LYS A 8 0.99 -4.56 -23.05
N VAL A 9 1.17 -3.66 -22.11
CA VAL A 9 2.03 -2.49 -22.25
C VAL A 9 3.15 -2.61 -21.23
N ILE A 10 4.37 -2.32 -21.67
CA ILE A 10 5.55 -2.25 -20.81
C ILE A 10 6.10 -0.83 -20.95
N MET A 11 6.19 -0.11 -19.85
CA MET A 11 6.83 1.20 -19.78
C MET A 11 8.13 1.05 -19.02
N ASP A 12 9.24 1.38 -19.65
CA ASP A 12 10.58 1.39 -19.05
C ASP A 12 11.02 2.84 -18.85
N PHE A 13 11.27 3.21 -17.62
CA PHE A 13 11.72 4.54 -17.23
C PHE A 13 13.25 4.66 -17.11
N GLY A 14 14.00 3.63 -17.53
CA GLY A 14 15.47 3.59 -17.46
C GLY A 14 15.99 3.13 -16.10
N GLY A 15 15.20 2.42 -15.31
CA GLY A 15 15.60 1.90 -14.00
C GLY A 15 14.46 1.16 -13.31
N THR A 16 13.24 1.55 -13.59
CA THR A 16 12.04 0.81 -13.15
C THR A 16 11.13 0.54 -14.35
N VAL A 17 10.41 -0.57 -14.27
CA VAL A 17 9.51 -1.04 -15.32
C VAL A 17 8.10 -1.12 -14.76
N PHE A 18 7.12 -0.61 -15.52
CA PHE A 18 5.71 -0.78 -15.24
C PHE A 18 5.07 -1.66 -16.31
N VAL A 19 4.36 -2.68 -15.88
CA VAL A 19 3.62 -3.62 -16.74
C VAL A 19 2.13 -3.41 -16.54
N GLY A 20 1.41 -3.24 -17.65
CA GLY A 20 -0.03 -3.01 -17.60
C GLY A 20 -0.75 -3.49 -18.86
N VAL A 21 -2.00 -3.10 -18.96
CA VAL A 21 -2.89 -3.40 -20.10
C VAL A 21 -3.45 -2.09 -20.66
N ALA A 22 -3.32 -1.88 -21.97
CA ALA A 22 -3.95 -0.75 -22.63
C ALA A 22 -5.47 -0.96 -22.72
N THR A 23 -6.23 -0.08 -22.10
CA THR A 23 -7.71 -0.18 -22.08
C THR A 23 -8.39 0.81 -23.00
N MET A 24 -7.70 1.90 -23.34
CA MET A 24 -8.23 2.93 -24.24
C MET A 24 -7.14 3.48 -25.14
N VAL A 25 -7.48 3.66 -26.40
CA VAL A 25 -6.62 4.35 -27.40
C VAL A 25 -7.46 5.40 -28.10
N GLY A 26 -7.01 6.64 -28.04
CA GLY A 26 -7.67 7.78 -28.64
C GLY A 26 -6.73 8.63 -29.50
N LEU A 27 -7.29 9.37 -30.44
CA LEU A 27 -6.60 10.42 -31.19
C LEU A 27 -6.95 11.77 -30.57
N HIS A 28 -5.97 12.45 -30.02
CA HIS A 28 -6.13 13.79 -29.47
C HIS A 28 -5.58 14.82 -30.47
N ARG A 29 -6.42 15.80 -30.83
CA ARG A 29 -6.04 16.92 -31.69
C ARG A 29 -6.33 18.23 -30.97
N SER A 30 -5.33 19.09 -30.89
CA SER A 30 -5.49 20.44 -30.37
C SER A 30 -4.59 21.40 -31.18
N GLY A 31 -5.15 22.49 -31.66
CA GLY A 31 -4.41 23.61 -32.22
C GLY A 31 -3.69 23.37 -33.57
N GLY A 32 -4.15 22.45 -34.44
CA GLY A 32 -3.51 22.26 -35.74
C GLY A 32 -3.81 20.95 -36.46
N THR A 33 -3.06 20.67 -37.53
CA THR A 33 -3.24 19.48 -38.37
C THR A 33 -2.65 18.20 -37.78
N HIS A 34 -1.76 18.30 -36.81
CA HIS A 34 -1.13 17.17 -36.17
C HIS A 34 -1.95 16.70 -34.97
N GLY A 35 -2.01 15.38 -34.79
CA GLY A 35 -2.67 14.76 -33.63
C GLY A 35 -1.73 13.81 -32.92
N ASN A 36 -1.94 13.67 -31.62
CA ASN A 36 -1.22 12.72 -30.79
C ASN A 36 -2.09 11.50 -30.49
N ILE A 37 -1.51 10.32 -30.52
CA ILE A 37 -2.15 9.11 -30.03
C ILE A 37 -2.05 9.11 -28.50
N LYS A 38 -3.21 9.05 -27.84
CA LYS A 38 -3.28 8.88 -26.38
C LYS A 38 -3.63 7.43 -26.07
N VAL A 39 -2.76 6.75 -25.32
CA VAL A 39 -3.00 5.41 -24.80
C VAL A 39 -3.21 5.53 -23.30
N THR A 40 -4.29 4.94 -22.80
CA THR A 40 -4.57 4.83 -21.37
C THR A 40 -4.66 3.35 -21.01
N GLY A 41 -4.11 2.99 -19.87
CA GLY A 41 -4.12 1.62 -19.38
C GLY A 41 -4.07 1.57 -17.86
N TYR A 42 -4.16 0.37 -17.35
CA TYR A 42 -4.07 0.07 -15.93
C TYR A 42 -2.99 -0.98 -15.70
N SER A 43 -2.61 -1.18 -14.44
CA SER A 43 -1.74 -2.29 -14.02
C SER A 43 -2.33 -3.65 -14.45
N SER A 44 -1.52 -4.69 -14.43
CA SER A 44 -1.99 -6.05 -14.75
C SER A 44 -3.10 -6.52 -13.81
N THR A 45 -3.25 -5.91 -12.64
CA THR A 45 -4.35 -6.21 -11.70
C THR A 45 -5.73 -5.90 -12.27
N PHE A 46 -5.82 -5.07 -13.32
CA PHE A 46 -7.07 -4.84 -14.06
C PHE A 46 -7.68 -6.14 -14.62
N LEU A 47 -6.88 -7.16 -14.87
CA LEU A 47 -7.38 -8.47 -15.30
C LEU A 47 -8.21 -9.18 -14.22
N LEU A 48 -8.09 -8.77 -12.96
CA LEU A 48 -8.89 -9.26 -11.83
C LEU A 48 -10.26 -8.55 -11.71
N GLU A 49 -10.50 -7.50 -12.50
CA GLU A 49 -11.75 -6.72 -12.55
C GLU A 49 -12.68 -7.19 -13.68
N SER A 50 -12.66 -8.48 -14.02
CA SER A 50 -13.40 -8.99 -15.19
C SER A 50 -14.91 -8.83 -15.05
N ASP A 51 -15.49 -9.22 -13.93
CA ASP A 51 -16.90 -9.02 -13.55
C ASP A 51 -17.14 -9.50 -12.12
N HIS A 52 -18.36 -9.23 -11.63
CA HIS A 52 -18.81 -9.73 -10.33
C HIS A 52 -19.02 -11.25 -10.39
N THR A 53 -18.55 -11.94 -9.40
CA THR A 53 -18.66 -13.39 -9.32
C THR A 53 -18.94 -13.86 -7.90
N CYS A 54 -19.42 -15.11 -7.78
CA CYS A 54 -19.64 -15.78 -6.51
C CYS A 54 -18.76 -17.04 -6.46
N ALA A 55 -18.01 -17.17 -5.37
CA ALA A 55 -17.18 -18.34 -5.10
C ALA A 55 -17.05 -18.56 -3.60
N SER A 56 -16.64 -19.76 -3.19
CA SER A 56 -16.38 -20.05 -1.78
C SER A 56 -15.19 -21.00 -1.62
N TRP A 57 -14.52 -20.86 -0.52
CA TRP A 57 -13.37 -21.67 -0.15
C TRP A 57 -13.53 -22.22 1.27
N CYS A 58 -13.29 -23.52 1.43
CA CYS A 58 -13.31 -24.19 2.73
C CYS A 58 -11.91 -24.71 3.04
N ASN A 59 -11.43 -24.51 4.26
CA ASN A 59 -10.13 -24.99 4.74
C ASN A 59 -8.94 -24.62 3.85
N LYS A 60 -8.97 -23.42 3.27
CA LYS A 60 -7.90 -22.85 2.44
C LYS A 60 -7.15 -21.76 3.20
N SER A 61 -5.86 -21.60 2.92
CA SER A 61 -5.10 -20.45 3.40
C SER A 61 -5.36 -19.20 2.54
N LEU A 62 -5.08 -18.01 3.07
CA LEU A 62 -5.10 -16.76 2.28
C LEU A 62 -4.20 -16.88 1.04
N SER A 63 -3.01 -17.49 1.21
CA SER A 63 -2.09 -17.70 0.10
C SER A 63 -2.69 -18.55 -1.02
N ASP A 64 -3.41 -19.63 -0.68
CA ASP A 64 -4.03 -20.51 -1.67
C ASP A 64 -5.12 -19.76 -2.45
N ILE A 65 -5.96 -18.98 -1.73
CA ILE A 65 -7.05 -18.24 -2.34
C ILE A 65 -6.52 -17.16 -3.30
N VAL A 66 -5.60 -16.32 -2.84
CA VAL A 66 -5.06 -15.23 -3.65
C VAL A 66 -4.30 -15.76 -4.86
N LYS A 67 -3.48 -16.81 -4.71
CA LYS A 67 -2.78 -17.45 -5.83
C LYS A 67 -3.75 -18.03 -6.85
N GLU A 68 -4.78 -18.76 -6.40
CA GLU A 68 -5.79 -19.31 -7.30
C GLU A 68 -6.43 -18.24 -8.19
N LEU A 69 -6.78 -17.08 -7.59
CA LEU A 69 -7.41 -15.98 -8.31
C LEU A 69 -6.44 -15.29 -9.29
N THR A 70 -5.21 -15.02 -8.85
CA THR A 70 -4.20 -14.36 -9.69
C THR A 70 -3.72 -15.26 -10.82
N ASP A 71 -3.53 -16.55 -10.59
CA ASP A 71 -3.13 -17.53 -11.61
C ASP A 71 -4.20 -17.67 -12.70
N LYS A 72 -5.49 -17.78 -12.30
CA LYS A 72 -6.62 -17.82 -13.24
C LYS A 72 -6.71 -16.58 -14.12
N ALA A 73 -6.39 -15.40 -13.56
CA ALA A 73 -6.40 -14.14 -14.29
C ALA A 73 -5.11 -13.87 -15.09
N GLY A 74 -4.06 -14.69 -14.93
CA GLY A 74 -2.75 -14.47 -15.55
C GLY A 74 -2.00 -13.27 -14.98
N VAL A 75 -2.26 -12.91 -13.72
CA VAL A 75 -1.60 -11.82 -12.99
C VAL A 75 -0.44 -12.37 -12.19
N GLN A 76 0.75 -11.83 -12.40
CA GLN A 76 1.90 -12.18 -11.56
C GLN A 76 1.72 -11.62 -10.14
N ALA A 77 1.93 -12.49 -9.14
CA ALA A 77 1.73 -12.13 -7.75
C ALA A 77 2.84 -12.67 -6.83
N LEU A 78 3.22 -11.85 -5.85
CA LEU A 78 4.07 -12.23 -4.73
C LEU A 78 3.18 -12.35 -3.50
N VAL A 79 2.88 -13.58 -3.10
CA VAL A 79 1.89 -13.87 -2.05
C VAL A 79 2.57 -14.46 -0.83
N ASN A 80 2.70 -13.65 0.23
CA ASN A 80 3.30 -14.05 1.50
C ASN A 80 2.62 -13.35 2.70
N PRO A 81 1.32 -13.63 2.97
CA PRO A 81 0.60 -13.05 4.09
C PRO A 81 1.22 -13.46 5.43
N GLU A 82 1.02 -12.65 6.46
CA GLU A 82 1.36 -13.02 7.85
C GLU A 82 0.40 -14.08 8.40
N THR A 83 -0.87 -14.01 8.00
CA THR A 83 -1.90 -14.99 8.36
C THR A 83 -1.66 -16.30 7.62
N LYS A 84 -1.11 -17.29 8.33
CA LYS A 84 -0.76 -18.63 7.77
C LYS A 84 -1.80 -19.71 8.03
N SER A 85 -2.71 -19.47 8.97
CA SER A 85 -3.76 -20.45 9.31
C SER A 85 -4.70 -20.69 8.14
N LYS A 86 -5.24 -21.91 8.08
CA LYS A 86 -6.35 -22.21 7.17
C LYS A 86 -7.62 -21.55 7.68
N LEU A 87 -8.32 -20.93 6.77
CA LEU A 87 -9.63 -20.34 7.03
C LEU A 87 -10.69 -21.44 6.87
N GLU A 88 -11.58 -21.55 7.84
CA GLU A 88 -12.65 -22.57 7.77
C GLU A 88 -13.56 -22.32 6.57
N TYR A 89 -13.93 -21.07 6.34
CA TYR A 89 -14.78 -20.65 5.24
C TYR A 89 -14.52 -19.21 4.86
N GLU A 90 -14.38 -18.95 3.56
CA GLU A 90 -14.38 -17.62 2.97
C GLU A 90 -15.30 -17.60 1.76
N CYS A 91 -16.00 -16.50 1.57
CA CYS A 91 -16.98 -16.33 0.50
C CYS A 91 -16.72 -15.04 -0.26
N GLN A 92 -16.67 -15.16 -1.58
CA GLN A 92 -16.78 -14.04 -2.52
C GLN A 92 -18.23 -13.98 -2.96
N TYR A 93 -18.87 -12.84 -2.80
CA TYR A 93 -20.28 -12.67 -3.17
C TYR A 93 -20.47 -11.37 -3.94
N GLU A 94 -20.85 -11.50 -5.20
CA GLU A 94 -21.14 -10.39 -6.12
C GLU A 94 -20.05 -9.29 -6.11
N GLU A 95 -18.79 -9.69 -6.09
CA GLU A 95 -17.64 -8.78 -6.15
C GLU A 95 -16.61 -9.26 -7.18
N THR A 96 -15.79 -8.36 -7.72
CA THR A 96 -14.70 -8.73 -8.62
C THR A 96 -13.61 -9.46 -7.84
N ASN A 97 -12.75 -10.19 -8.55
CA ASN A 97 -11.62 -10.87 -7.91
C ASN A 97 -10.68 -9.86 -7.22
N PHE A 98 -10.48 -8.68 -7.81
CA PHE A 98 -9.63 -7.65 -7.20
C PHE A 98 -10.26 -7.08 -5.92
N ARG A 99 -11.55 -6.75 -5.93
CA ARG A 99 -12.27 -6.28 -4.75
C ARG A 99 -12.29 -7.33 -3.63
N PHE A 100 -12.43 -8.59 -3.99
CA PHE A 100 -12.34 -9.69 -3.02
C PHE A 100 -10.95 -9.76 -2.39
N ILE A 101 -9.86 -9.69 -3.19
CA ILE A 101 -8.49 -9.66 -2.67
C ILE A 101 -8.26 -8.43 -1.78
N GLN A 102 -8.77 -7.24 -2.16
CA GLN A 102 -8.72 -6.04 -1.33
C GLN A 102 -9.46 -6.22 0.00
N ARG A 103 -10.65 -6.84 -0.04
CA ARG A 103 -11.42 -7.14 1.17
C ARG A 103 -10.69 -8.11 2.08
N LEU A 104 -10.06 -9.15 1.54
CA LEU A 104 -9.23 -10.06 2.32
C LEU A 104 -8.02 -9.33 2.93
N ALA A 105 -7.34 -8.47 2.17
CA ALA A 105 -6.23 -7.67 2.69
C ALA A 105 -6.68 -6.78 3.86
N ARG A 106 -7.83 -6.11 3.75
CA ARG A 106 -8.41 -5.30 4.82
C ARG A 106 -8.83 -6.15 6.02
N GLN A 107 -9.56 -7.25 5.80
CA GLN A 107 -10.10 -8.12 6.84
C GLN A 107 -8.99 -8.75 7.70
N TYR A 108 -7.88 -9.16 7.07
CA TYR A 108 -6.74 -9.77 7.74
C TYR A 108 -5.56 -8.81 7.94
N GLN A 109 -5.71 -7.54 7.51
CA GLN A 109 -4.72 -6.46 7.63
C GLN A 109 -3.36 -6.83 7.02
N GLU A 110 -3.44 -7.42 5.84
CA GLU A 110 -2.29 -7.78 5.03
C GLU A 110 -1.90 -6.63 4.09
N TRP A 111 -0.65 -6.58 3.72
CA TRP A 111 -0.17 -5.63 2.71
C TRP A 111 -0.76 -5.96 1.34
N LEU A 112 -1.19 -4.94 0.60
CA LEU A 112 -1.65 -5.09 -0.77
C LEU A 112 -1.22 -3.89 -1.60
N TYR A 113 -0.41 -4.12 -2.63
CA TYR A 113 -0.01 -3.09 -3.59
C TYR A 113 0.49 -3.71 -4.89
N TYR A 114 0.66 -2.89 -5.93
CA TYR A 114 1.27 -3.28 -7.19
C TYR A 114 2.65 -2.62 -7.30
N ASP A 115 3.71 -3.41 -7.44
CA ASP A 115 5.09 -2.91 -7.44
C ASP A 115 5.59 -2.43 -8.82
N GLY A 116 4.68 -2.36 -9.80
CA GLY A 116 4.96 -2.09 -11.21
C GLY A 116 4.99 -3.34 -12.07
N GLN A 117 5.19 -4.53 -11.50
CA GLN A 117 5.23 -5.81 -12.23
C GLN A 117 4.37 -6.89 -11.58
N ASN A 118 4.31 -6.92 -10.26
CA ASN A 118 3.63 -7.95 -9.47
C ASN A 118 2.58 -7.34 -8.55
N LEU A 119 1.49 -8.05 -8.35
CA LEU A 119 0.61 -7.83 -7.22
C LEU A 119 1.30 -8.40 -5.97
N VAL A 120 1.56 -7.56 -4.97
CA VAL A 120 2.15 -8.00 -3.70
C VAL A 120 1.04 -8.12 -2.66
N PHE A 121 0.87 -9.31 -2.11
CA PHE A 121 -0.06 -9.61 -1.03
C PHE A 121 0.71 -10.17 0.18
N GLY A 122 0.68 -9.42 1.28
CA GLY A 122 1.51 -9.68 2.45
C GLY A 122 2.80 -8.86 2.46
N LYS A 123 3.50 -8.88 3.59
CA LYS A 123 4.68 -8.03 3.79
C LYS A 123 5.79 -8.39 2.80
N PRO A 124 6.33 -7.40 2.08
CA PRO A 124 7.43 -7.65 1.15
C PRO A 124 8.70 -8.06 1.88
N GLN A 125 9.55 -8.81 1.20
CA GLN A 125 10.92 -9.01 1.69
C GLN A 125 11.68 -7.69 1.61
N ALA A 126 12.53 -7.43 2.62
CA ALA A 126 13.38 -6.25 2.64
C ALA A 126 14.29 -6.23 1.39
N GLY A 127 14.13 -5.20 0.58
CA GLY A 127 14.98 -4.92 -0.58
C GLY A 127 16.19 -4.06 -0.21
N SER A 128 16.96 -3.68 -1.22
CA SER A 128 18.04 -2.69 -1.06
C SER A 128 17.44 -1.31 -0.73
N THR A 129 18.11 -0.57 0.15
CA THR A 129 17.73 0.80 0.49
C THR A 129 18.39 1.77 -0.49
N THR A 130 17.60 2.66 -1.08
CA THR A 130 18.07 3.73 -1.95
C THR A 130 18.26 5.01 -1.14
N LYS A 131 19.45 5.58 -1.15
CA LYS A 131 19.72 6.84 -0.50
C LYS A 131 19.27 8.01 -1.36
N LEU A 132 18.51 8.94 -0.79
CA LEU A 132 18.06 10.17 -1.42
C LEU A 132 18.41 11.37 -0.55
N THR A 133 19.03 12.40 -1.15
CA THR A 133 19.43 13.60 -0.45
C THR A 133 18.70 14.81 -1.01
N TYR A 134 18.06 15.60 -0.15
CA TYR A 134 17.44 16.86 -0.53
C TYR A 134 18.52 17.84 -1.03
N GLY A 135 18.28 18.42 -2.21
CA GLY A 135 19.24 19.26 -2.92
C GLY A 135 20.18 18.50 -3.86
N GLU A 136 20.12 17.16 -3.89
CA GLU A 136 20.81 16.27 -4.85
C GLU A 136 19.75 15.52 -5.67
N GLU A 137 19.37 14.29 -5.28
CA GLU A 137 18.36 13.48 -5.98
C GLU A 137 16.91 13.91 -5.65
N LEU A 138 16.70 14.66 -4.57
CA LEU A 138 15.39 15.22 -4.18
C LEU A 138 15.37 16.73 -4.42
N SER A 139 14.44 17.18 -5.27
CA SER A 139 14.19 18.61 -5.52
C SER A 139 13.16 19.20 -4.55
N VAL A 140 12.22 18.38 -4.08
CA VAL A 140 11.21 18.75 -3.07
C VAL A 140 11.15 17.66 -2.01
N LEU A 141 10.98 18.06 -0.76
CA LEU A 141 10.79 17.18 0.37
C LEU A 141 9.90 17.84 1.43
N ASP A 142 8.74 17.28 1.67
CA ASP A 142 7.87 17.63 2.78
C ASP A 142 7.86 16.51 3.80
N VAL A 143 7.98 16.85 5.08
CA VAL A 143 7.88 15.91 6.20
C VAL A 143 6.65 16.29 7.01
N CYS A 144 5.65 15.42 7.02
CA CYS A 144 4.33 15.68 7.56
C CYS A 144 4.00 14.77 8.73
N SER A 145 3.22 15.29 9.68
CA SER A 145 2.63 14.52 10.77
C SER A 145 1.15 14.85 10.90
N GLN A 146 0.33 13.84 11.19
CA GLN A 146 -1.12 14.00 11.27
C GLN A 146 -1.74 13.10 12.35
N THR A 147 -2.88 13.54 12.89
CA THR A 147 -3.61 12.83 13.93
C THR A 147 -4.56 11.79 13.32
N LEU A 148 -4.15 10.55 13.22
CA LEU A 148 -4.94 9.44 12.65
C LEU A 148 -5.40 8.42 13.70
N ALA A 149 -4.57 8.16 14.71
CA ALA A 149 -4.89 7.14 15.70
C ALA A 149 -6.20 7.43 16.44
N ARG A 150 -7.00 6.40 16.62
CA ARG A 150 -8.25 6.43 17.38
C ARG A 150 -8.25 5.26 18.35
N PRO A 151 -8.64 5.45 19.60
CA PRO A 151 -8.84 4.31 20.50
C PRO A 151 -10.04 3.49 20.01
N ILE A 152 -9.88 2.17 19.97
CA ILE A 152 -10.90 1.24 19.49
C ILE A 152 -11.18 0.22 20.59
N LYS A 153 -12.46 -0.05 20.86
CA LYS A 153 -12.93 -1.17 21.66
C LYS A 153 -13.86 -2.03 20.84
N GLY A 154 -13.92 -3.31 21.15
CA GLY A 154 -14.88 -4.16 20.48
C GLY A 154 -15.00 -5.53 21.09
N SER A 155 -15.91 -6.31 20.53
CA SER A 155 -16.17 -7.66 20.97
C SER A 155 -16.34 -8.61 19.79
N SER A 156 -16.13 -9.89 20.04
CA SER A 156 -16.46 -10.97 19.14
C SER A 156 -17.16 -12.09 19.91
N TYR A 157 -18.22 -12.63 19.35
CA TYR A 157 -18.96 -13.74 19.92
C TYR A 157 -18.60 -15.04 19.22
N HIS A 158 -18.17 -16.03 19.99
CA HIS A 158 -17.84 -17.37 19.49
C HIS A 158 -18.97 -18.35 19.83
N SER A 159 -19.79 -18.67 18.85
CA SER A 159 -21.02 -19.43 19.00
C SER A 159 -20.83 -20.90 19.49
N VAL A 160 -19.69 -21.50 19.13
CA VAL A 160 -19.40 -22.89 19.50
C VAL A 160 -19.18 -23.04 21.02
N ASN A 161 -18.53 -22.04 21.64
CA ASN A 161 -18.20 -22.05 23.05
C ASN A 161 -19.13 -21.17 23.88
N ASP A 162 -20.12 -20.53 23.25
CA ASP A 162 -21.01 -19.54 23.89
C ASP A 162 -20.23 -18.47 24.68
N GLN A 163 -19.20 -17.94 24.09
CA GLN A 163 -18.30 -16.95 24.73
C GLN A 163 -18.21 -15.65 23.95
N THR A 164 -18.27 -14.54 24.69
CA THR A 164 -17.97 -13.21 24.17
C THR A 164 -16.59 -12.78 24.62
N TYR A 165 -15.73 -12.49 23.67
CA TYR A 165 -14.42 -11.89 23.91
C TYR A 165 -14.51 -10.37 23.75
N ASN A 166 -13.91 -9.63 24.67
CA ASN A 166 -13.78 -8.18 24.61
C ASN A 166 -12.32 -7.80 24.42
N GLY A 167 -12.03 -6.82 23.58
CA GLY A 167 -10.69 -6.34 23.30
C GLY A 167 -10.67 -4.84 23.04
N GLN A 168 -9.47 -4.28 23.04
CA GLN A 168 -9.25 -2.88 22.72
C GLN A 168 -7.89 -2.71 22.01
N SER A 169 -7.76 -1.62 21.24
CA SER A 169 -6.48 -1.24 20.65
C SER A 169 -5.48 -0.83 21.74
N PRO A 170 -4.18 -1.10 21.55
CA PRO A 170 -3.16 -0.62 22.48
C PRO A 170 -2.99 0.90 22.39
N ASP A 171 -2.51 1.51 23.48
CA ASP A 171 -2.16 2.93 23.54
C ASP A 171 -0.71 3.20 23.07
N THR A 172 -0.12 2.27 22.34
CA THR A 172 1.24 2.37 21.80
C THR A 172 1.26 2.07 20.31
N ALA A 173 2.05 2.84 19.56
CA ALA A 173 2.24 2.65 18.14
C ALA A 173 3.53 1.87 17.86
N ALA A 174 3.41 0.65 17.35
CA ALA A 174 4.57 -0.10 16.90
C ALA A 174 5.05 0.38 15.52
N GLY A 175 6.36 0.48 15.34
CA GLY A 175 6.98 0.79 14.06
C GLY A 175 6.92 2.26 13.64
N GLN A 176 6.43 3.16 14.49
CA GLN A 176 6.49 4.60 14.23
C GLN A 176 7.88 5.16 14.54
N ASN A 177 8.31 6.15 13.75
CA ASN A 177 9.45 6.99 14.10
C ASN A 177 9.05 8.03 15.17
N THR A 178 9.99 8.86 15.61
CA THR A 178 9.74 9.87 16.66
C THR A 178 8.60 10.82 16.32
N LEU A 179 8.49 11.27 15.07
CA LEU A 179 7.40 12.16 14.61
C LEU A 179 6.06 11.44 14.57
N GLY A 180 6.04 10.19 14.10
CA GLY A 180 4.84 9.36 14.07
C GLY A 180 4.34 9.02 15.46
N GLN A 181 5.24 8.74 16.42
CA GLN A 181 4.90 8.50 17.82
C GLN A 181 4.29 9.76 18.47
N ALA A 182 4.89 10.93 18.26
CA ALA A 182 4.35 12.18 18.77
C ALA A 182 2.95 12.50 18.20
N ALA A 183 2.75 12.24 16.91
CA ALA A 183 1.44 12.39 16.27
C ALA A 183 0.41 11.38 16.80
N PHE A 184 0.82 10.14 17.07
CA PHE A 184 0.01 9.10 17.67
C PHE A 184 -0.46 9.50 19.07
N ASP A 185 0.46 9.91 19.95
CA ASP A 185 0.16 10.33 21.32
C ASP A 185 -0.77 11.55 21.34
N SER A 186 -0.52 12.53 20.47
CA SER A 186 -1.38 13.71 20.28
C SER A 186 -2.78 13.32 19.81
N SER A 187 -2.88 12.32 18.94
CA SER A 187 -4.16 11.81 18.43
C SER A 187 -4.99 11.16 19.54
N LEU A 188 -4.37 10.31 20.36
CA LEU A 188 -5.06 9.69 21.50
C LEU A 188 -5.47 10.70 22.56
N ALA A 189 -4.68 11.74 22.78
CA ALA A 189 -5.05 12.84 23.67
C ALA A 189 -6.25 13.66 23.16
N LEU A 190 -6.37 13.78 21.82
CA LEU A 190 -7.48 14.48 21.17
C LEU A 190 -8.77 13.63 21.18
N PHE A 191 -8.66 12.33 20.90
CA PHE A 191 -9.78 11.41 20.78
C PHE A 191 -9.85 10.46 21.99
N THR A 192 -10.44 10.94 23.08
CA THR A 192 -10.47 10.19 24.35
C THR A 192 -11.55 9.12 24.43
N ALA A 193 -12.62 9.23 23.62
CA ALA A 193 -13.70 8.26 23.60
C ALA A 193 -13.41 7.16 22.55
N PRO A 194 -13.30 5.88 22.95
CA PRO A 194 -13.02 4.80 22.02
C PRO A 194 -14.21 4.54 21.07
N ALA A 195 -13.92 4.33 19.80
CA ALA A 195 -14.90 3.81 18.85
C ALA A 195 -15.22 2.34 19.18
N ILE A 196 -16.50 1.98 19.09
CA ILE A 196 -16.94 0.60 19.30
C ILE A 196 -17.04 -0.08 17.94
N GLN A 197 -16.24 -1.13 17.74
CA GLN A 197 -16.16 -1.85 16.47
C GLN A 197 -16.29 -3.37 16.70
N ARG A 198 -16.80 -4.05 15.68
CA ARG A 198 -16.80 -5.51 15.63
C ARG A 198 -15.56 -5.99 14.86
N ALA A 199 -14.93 -7.08 15.29
CA ALA A 199 -13.91 -7.73 14.50
C ALA A 199 -14.51 -8.30 13.19
N GLU A 200 -13.87 -8.02 12.06
CA GLU A 200 -14.31 -8.52 10.75
C GLU A 200 -14.05 -10.03 10.59
N PRO A 201 -12.83 -10.55 10.94
CA PRO A 201 -12.57 -11.99 10.85
C PRO A 201 -13.25 -12.77 11.97
N ARG A 202 -13.42 -14.06 11.75
CA ARG A 202 -13.87 -14.97 12.82
C ARG A 202 -12.79 -15.06 13.89
N ILE A 203 -13.17 -14.77 15.12
CA ILE A 203 -12.30 -14.81 16.30
C ILE A 203 -12.67 -16.03 17.14
N THR A 204 -11.68 -16.85 17.49
CA THR A 204 -11.86 -18.08 18.26
C THR A 204 -11.40 -17.95 19.71
N ASN A 205 -10.58 -16.95 20.01
CA ASN A 205 -10.07 -16.68 21.35
C ASN A 205 -9.69 -15.20 21.54
N LYS A 206 -9.49 -14.82 22.80
CA LYS A 206 -9.15 -13.44 23.16
C LYS A 206 -7.83 -12.95 22.53
N GLY A 207 -6.82 -13.82 22.41
CA GLY A 207 -5.53 -13.44 21.83
C GLY A 207 -5.65 -13.04 20.35
N GLU A 208 -6.49 -13.72 19.59
CA GLU A 208 -6.79 -13.34 18.20
C GLU A 208 -7.50 -11.99 18.11
N LEU A 209 -8.42 -11.70 19.04
CA LEU A 209 -9.12 -10.42 19.08
C LEU A 209 -8.16 -9.27 19.42
N ASP A 210 -7.28 -9.46 20.41
CA ASP A 210 -6.29 -8.47 20.79
C ASP A 210 -5.29 -8.21 19.64
N ALA A 211 -4.82 -9.27 18.97
CA ALA A 211 -3.96 -9.16 17.79
C ALA A 211 -4.66 -8.45 16.62
N TYR A 212 -5.95 -8.68 16.42
CA TYR A 212 -6.74 -7.97 15.42
C TYR A 212 -6.79 -6.47 15.70
N PHE A 213 -7.16 -6.04 16.92
CA PHE A 213 -7.22 -4.62 17.26
C PHE A 213 -5.84 -3.95 17.26
N GLN A 214 -4.79 -4.68 17.64
CA GLN A 214 -3.43 -4.19 17.52
C GLN A 214 -3.04 -3.89 16.07
N ARG A 215 -3.24 -4.83 15.16
CA ARG A 215 -2.94 -4.64 13.72
C ARG A 215 -3.80 -3.56 13.11
N LYS A 216 -5.09 -3.50 13.48
CA LYS A 216 -5.98 -2.44 13.01
C LYS A 216 -5.48 -1.06 13.45
N GLN A 217 -5.09 -0.89 14.71
CA GLN A 217 -4.51 0.37 15.20
C GLN A 217 -3.22 0.72 14.45
N GLN A 218 -2.37 -0.26 14.18
CA GLN A 218 -1.14 -0.07 13.40
C GLN A 218 -1.44 0.39 11.96
N SER A 219 -2.41 -0.24 11.31
CA SER A 219 -2.85 0.15 9.96
C SER A 219 -3.46 1.55 9.95
N ASP A 220 -4.40 1.83 10.86
CA ASP A 220 -5.09 3.12 10.94
C ASP A 220 -4.11 4.29 11.25
N SER A 221 -3.04 4.00 11.99
CA SER A 221 -2.01 4.99 12.37
C SER A 221 -0.74 4.98 11.50
N ALA A 222 -0.65 4.09 10.50
CA ALA A 222 0.57 3.91 9.71
C ALA A 222 1.06 5.21 9.06
N ALA A 223 0.15 6.05 8.60
CA ALA A 223 0.44 7.33 7.97
C ALA A 223 0.46 8.52 8.96
N SER A 224 0.59 8.29 10.28
CA SER A 224 0.71 9.38 11.27
C SER A 224 1.93 10.27 11.03
N ASN A 225 3.00 9.71 10.48
CA ASN A 225 4.09 10.45 9.84
C ASN A 225 4.24 9.96 8.41
N PHE A 226 4.39 10.88 7.48
CA PHE A 226 4.65 10.58 6.08
C PHE A 226 5.54 11.65 5.47
N ILE A 227 6.16 11.32 4.35
CA ILE A 227 6.88 12.29 3.53
C ILE A 227 6.29 12.31 2.12
N THR A 228 6.35 13.48 1.48
CA THR A 228 6.18 13.61 0.04
C THR A 228 7.45 14.17 -0.57
N GLY A 229 7.76 13.79 -1.80
CA GLY A 229 8.97 14.26 -2.46
C GLY A 229 8.87 14.22 -3.97
N GLU A 230 9.75 15.02 -4.59
CA GLU A 230 10.01 15.01 -6.03
C GLU A 230 11.46 14.57 -6.27
N SER A 231 11.66 13.64 -7.21
CA SER A 231 12.98 13.07 -7.50
C SER A 231 13.16 12.77 -8.98
N ASP A 232 14.43 12.78 -9.42
CA ASP A 232 14.83 12.30 -10.73
C ASP A 232 15.33 10.84 -10.72
N CYS A 233 15.31 10.19 -9.57
CA CYS A 233 15.77 8.82 -9.36
C CYS A 233 14.84 7.81 -10.04
N ARG A 234 15.27 7.20 -11.14
CA ARG A 234 14.45 6.33 -12.02
C ARG A 234 14.19 4.93 -11.48
N ILE A 235 14.90 4.51 -10.41
CA ILE A 235 14.77 3.15 -9.86
C ILE A 235 13.67 3.02 -8.81
N LEU A 236 13.05 4.15 -8.43
CA LEU A 236 12.01 4.16 -7.40
C LEU A 236 10.72 3.53 -7.92
N LYS A 237 10.04 2.78 -7.06
CA LYS A 237 8.72 2.19 -7.30
C LYS A 237 7.97 2.02 -5.99
N VAL A 238 6.68 1.70 -6.05
CA VAL A 238 5.92 1.34 -4.85
C VAL A 238 6.59 0.13 -4.16
N GLY A 239 6.80 0.22 -2.85
CA GLY A 239 7.52 -0.77 -2.05
C GLY A 239 9.04 -0.55 -1.96
N SER A 240 9.61 0.43 -2.68
CA SER A 240 11.03 0.80 -2.51
C SER A 240 11.28 1.38 -1.13
N ILE A 241 12.38 0.96 -0.50
CA ILE A 241 12.88 1.53 0.76
C ILE A 241 13.88 2.62 0.42
N ILE A 242 13.66 3.81 0.98
CA ILE A 242 14.51 4.98 0.81
C ILE A 242 15.07 5.45 2.14
N ASP A 243 16.34 5.86 2.17
CA ASP A 243 16.99 6.54 3.31
C ASP A 243 17.14 8.02 2.94
N VAL A 244 16.35 8.86 3.61
CA VAL A 244 16.20 10.27 3.26
C VAL A 244 17.14 11.14 4.09
N HIS A 245 17.90 11.98 3.41
CA HIS A 245 18.87 12.88 4.00
C HIS A 245 18.61 14.34 3.60
N THR A 246 18.99 15.26 4.49
CA THR A 246 19.13 16.68 4.15
C THR A 246 20.59 17.07 4.14
N ALA A 247 21.01 17.88 3.15
CA ALA A 247 22.31 18.51 3.16
C ALA A 247 22.21 19.89 3.83
N ILE A 248 22.91 20.09 4.94
CA ILE A 248 23.02 21.40 5.58
C ILE A 248 24.34 22.03 5.09
N HIS A 249 24.23 23.15 4.37
CA HIS A 249 25.40 23.96 4.01
C HIS A 249 25.83 24.79 5.22
N THR A 250 26.87 24.36 5.91
CA THR A 250 27.56 25.23 6.87
C THR A 250 28.49 26.15 6.06
N GLY A 251 28.48 27.45 6.31
CA GLY A 251 29.13 28.48 5.51
C GLY A 251 30.66 28.39 5.30
N ILE A 252 31.27 27.24 5.59
CA ILE A 252 32.71 26.93 5.41
C ILE A 252 32.88 25.71 4.48
N GLY A 253 31.87 25.38 3.63
CA GLY A 253 31.98 24.28 2.66
C GLY A 253 31.89 22.87 3.25
N ILE A 254 31.52 22.73 4.52
CA ILE A 254 31.26 21.42 5.14
C ILE A 254 29.80 21.06 4.92
N HIS A 255 29.56 20.01 4.16
CA HIS A 255 28.22 19.43 3.98
C HIS A 255 27.98 18.41 5.10
N VAL A 256 27.13 18.75 6.06
CA VAL A 256 26.63 17.78 7.04
C VAL A 256 25.35 17.18 6.49
N LYS A 257 25.39 15.89 6.17
CA LYS A 257 24.18 15.13 5.75
C LYS A 257 23.53 14.55 7.00
N ASN A 258 22.35 15.04 7.34
CA ASN A 258 21.55 14.51 8.43
C ASN A 258 20.50 13.56 7.87
N SER A 259 20.42 12.35 8.42
CA SER A 259 19.33 11.41 8.10
C SER A 259 18.03 11.89 8.74
N ILE A 260 16.96 11.91 7.94
CA ILE A 260 15.59 12.11 8.40
C ILE A 260 14.98 10.78 8.82
N GLY A 261 15.43 9.68 8.19
CA GLY A 261 14.99 8.32 8.46
C GLY A 261 14.79 7.49 7.21
N THR A 262 14.39 6.25 7.42
CA THR A 262 14.08 5.30 6.34
C THR A 262 12.59 5.21 6.15
N TYR A 263 12.16 5.27 4.88
CA TYR A 263 10.76 5.27 4.48
C TYR A 263 10.52 4.22 3.40
N ILE A 264 9.27 3.75 3.29
CA ILE A 264 8.81 2.88 2.20
C ILE A 264 7.84 3.67 1.32
N ILE A 265 8.08 3.67 0.01
CA ILE A 265 7.22 4.36 -0.95
C ILE A 265 5.88 3.61 -1.08
N THR A 266 4.78 4.32 -0.84
CA THR A 266 3.42 3.79 -0.95
C THR A 266 2.70 4.26 -2.20
N GLU A 267 3.07 5.43 -2.71
CA GLU A 267 2.55 5.99 -3.96
C GLU A 267 3.70 6.60 -4.76
N ILE A 268 3.65 6.48 -6.07
CA ILE A 268 4.59 7.13 -6.97
C ILE A 268 3.94 7.43 -8.32
N THR A 269 4.20 8.63 -8.82
CA THR A 269 3.84 9.04 -10.18
C THR A 269 5.12 9.30 -10.97
N HIS A 270 5.30 8.62 -12.09
CA HIS A 270 6.41 8.84 -12.99
C HIS A 270 5.97 9.72 -14.17
N VAL A 271 6.71 10.77 -14.43
CA VAL A 271 6.51 11.65 -15.58
C VAL A 271 7.77 11.61 -16.44
N ALA A 272 7.62 11.15 -17.66
CA ALA A 272 8.70 11.12 -18.65
C ALA A 272 8.28 11.92 -19.88
N GLY A 273 9.16 12.73 -20.40
CA GLY A 273 8.93 13.60 -21.55
C GLY A 273 9.93 13.41 -22.66
N MET A 274 9.84 14.27 -23.68
CA MET A 274 10.82 14.32 -24.77
C MET A 274 12.17 14.80 -24.24
N GLY A 275 13.27 14.33 -24.85
CA GLY A 275 14.63 14.78 -24.52
C GLY A 275 15.15 14.27 -23.19
N ASP A 276 14.80 13.05 -22.81
CA ASP A 276 15.24 12.39 -21.57
C ASP A 276 14.82 13.09 -20.27
N SER A 277 13.82 13.98 -20.34
CA SER A 277 13.26 14.58 -19.15
C SER A 277 12.49 13.52 -18.35
N TYR A 278 12.82 13.41 -17.06
CA TYR A 278 12.15 12.50 -16.15
C TYR A 278 12.06 13.13 -14.76
N GLN A 279 10.93 12.90 -14.12
CA GLN A 279 10.68 13.27 -12.74
C GLN A 279 9.67 12.30 -12.14
N ASN A 280 9.77 12.05 -10.85
CA ASN A 280 8.75 11.34 -10.10
C ASN A 280 8.32 12.12 -8.86
N TYR A 281 7.08 11.85 -8.45
CA TYR A 281 6.44 12.39 -7.27
C TYR A 281 6.01 11.22 -6.43
N PHE A 282 6.38 11.19 -5.16
CA PHE A 282 6.08 10.05 -4.30
C PHE A 282 5.56 10.45 -2.93
N THR A 283 4.82 9.54 -2.32
CA THR A 283 4.47 9.52 -0.90
C THR A 283 5.11 8.30 -0.26
N ALA A 284 5.70 8.47 0.92
CA ALA A 284 6.32 7.37 1.63
C ALA A 284 6.04 7.45 3.15
N LEU A 285 5.95 6.27 3.77
CA LEU A 285 5.71 6.08 5.20
C LEU A 285 6.97 5.54 5.87
N PRO A 286 7.13 5.65 7.21
CA PRO A 286 8.26 5.04 7.91
C PRO A 286 8.39 3.55 7.56
N SER A 287 9.57 3.09 7.16
CA SER A 287 9.79 1.70 6.70
C SER A 287 9.62 0.65 7.80
N SER A 288 9.63 1.09 9.05
CA SER A 288 9.44 0.24 10.23
C SER A 288 7.98 -0.07 10.57
N ILE A 289 7.01 0.53 9.86
CA ILE A 289 5.58 0.22 10.08
C ILE A 289 5.31 -1.26 9.82
N PRO A 290 4.51 -1.93 10.68
CA PRO A 290 4.21 -3.34 10.51
C PRO A 290 3.18 -3.62 9.42
N THR A 291 2.25 -2.68 9.19
CA THR A 291 1.18 -2.81 8.18
C THR A 291 1.04 -1.51 7.38
N LEU A 292 0.54 -1.59 6.15
CA LEU A 292 0.13 -0.43 5.37
C LEU A 292 -1.26 0.06 5.82
N PRO A 293 -1.60 1.34 5.57
CA PRO A 293 -2.99 1.80 5.64
C PRO A 293 -3.87 0.90 4.76
N CYS A 294 -5.01 0.48 5.30
CA CYS A 294 -5.97 -0.26 4.48
C CYS A 294 -6.56 0.69 3.43
N PRO A 295 -6.55 0.33 2.14
CA PRO A 295 -7.24 1.11 1.13
C PRO A 295 -8.75 1.09 1.42
N ASP A 296 -9.40 2.25 1.28
CA ASP A 296 -10.85 2.31 1.28
C ASP A 296 -11.37 1.50 0.09
N VAL A 297 -12.16 0.48 0.39
CA VAL A 297 -12.90 -0.27 -0.63
C VAL A 297 -14.29 0.33 -0.67
N PRO A 298 -14.66 1.02 -1.76
CA PRO A 298 -15.99 1.62 -1.89
C PRO A 298 -17.11 0.58 -1.95
#